data_be33a0808d90ec7e19348c7af7308f34
#
_entry.id   be33a0808d90ec7e19348c7af7308f34
#
_cell.length_a   1.000
_cell.length_b   1.000
_cell.length_c   1.000
_cell.angle_alpha   90.00
_cell.angle_beta   90.00
_cell.angle_gamma   90.00
#
_symmetry.space_group_name_H-M   'P 1'
#
loop_
_entity.id
_entity.type
_entity.pdbx_description
1 polymer ?
#
loop_
_entity_poly.entity_id
_entity_poly.type
_entity_poly.pdbx_seq_one_letter_code
_entity_poly.pdbx_strand_id
1 'polypeptide(L)'
;SNSNLTPDRRFTALRLGIRPKNNLEIGFSKSAIICDKGSGCGLSKIIDGVIGSDDVYDLNTIDYRVSGSFLDIPYATYGQISGSSFSKSVGLFGLESWGSLEDSNKFESFRVFTELSSTTCGITGGQNKYGCAYQDDQYPSAYHSNGSNIGHPLDGDSLAMSLGGMLIIDDTQLYKSTLAIGRINRGSDTGYLFSQDSTDFLNFNLGYQFDLYWYDIPLGSFDVGLGFDIYKNKITGSSEKDPRLYVAWINSLDLSEQKVRD
;
A
#
# COMPACT_ATOMS: atom_id res chain seq x y z
N SER A 1 -13.91 -9.67 -30.15
CA SER A 1 -13.33 -9.34 -28.83
C SER A 1 -12.75 -10.61 -28.22
N ASN A 2 -11.48 -10.88 -28.47
CA ASN A 2 -10.77 -11.96 -27.80
C ASN A 2 -10.32 -11.43 -26.44
N SER A 3 -11.03 -11.80 -25.41
CA SER A 3 -10.53 -11.74 -24.04
C SER A 3 -9.36 -12.73 -23.94
N ASN A 4 -8.16 -12.28 -24.21
CA ASN A 4 -6.96 -12.99 -23.82
C ASN A 4 -6.90 -12.95 -22.28
N LEU A 5 -7.68 -13.81 -21.65
CA LEU A 5 -7.49 -14.22 -20.28
C LEU A 5 -6.06 -14.76 -20.22
N THR A 6 -5.20 -14.04 -19.55
CA THR A 6 -3.84 -14.51 -19.25
C THR A 6 -4.00 -15.67 -18.26
N PRO A 7 -3.81 -16.92 -18.68
CA PRO A 7 -4.04 -18.04 -17.80
C PRO A 7 -2.89 -18.13 -16.79
N ASP A 8 -3.27 -18.38 -15.55
CA ASP A 8 -2.46 -18.98 -14.49
C ASP A 8 -1.16 -18.28 -14.07
N ARG A 9 -1.07 -16.95 -14.18
CA ARG A 9 0.02 -16.23 -13.54
C ARG A 9 -0.07 -16.41 -12.03
N ARG A 10 1.05 -16.79 -11.44
CA ARG A 10 1.16 -16.93 -9.99
C ARG A 10 2.14 -15.91 -9.45
N PHE A 11 1.82 -15.39 -8.30
CA PHE A 11 2.68 -14.50 -7.54
C PHE A 11 3.39 -15.29 -6.45
N THR A 12 4.69 -15.09 -6.30
CA THR A 12 5.48 -15.61 -5.18
C THR A 12 6.25 -14.48 -4.53
N ALA A 13 6.41 -14.55 -3.22
CA ALA A 13 7.20 -13.58 -2.47
C ALA A 13 7.90 -14.24 -1.29
N LEU A 14 9.10 -13.76 -1.00
CA LEU A 14 9.88 -14.10 0.18
C LEU A 14 10.34 -12.82 0.86
N ARG A 15 10.26 -12.76 2.19
CA ARG A 15 10.82 -11.67 3.00
C ARG A 15 11.69 -12.22 4.11
N LEU A 16 12.87 -11.62 4.28
CA LEU A 16 13.75 -11.78 5.40
C LEU A 16 13.85 -10.47 6.17
N GLY A 17 13.47 -10.49 7.45
CA GLY A 17 13.61 -9.35 8.35
C GLY A 17 14.68 -9.60 9.40
N ILE A 18 15.52 -8.62 9.67
CA ILE A 18 16.50 -8.64 10.74
C ILE A 18 16.28 -7.42 11.65
N ARG A 19 16.52 -7.61 12.93
CA ARG A 19 16.43 -6.54 13.94
C ARG A 19 17.75 -6.41 14.69
N PRO A 20 18.73 -5.71 14.11
CA PRO A 20 20.08 -5.58 14.70
C PRO A 20 20.08 -4.85 16.05
N LYS A 21 19.09 -3.98 16.26
CA LYS A 21 18.83 -3.24 17.51
C LYS A 21 17.34 -3.19 17.76
N ASN A 22 16.92 -2.96 19.01
CA ASN A 22 15.51 -2.89 19.38
C ASN A 22 14.74 -1.80 18.62
N ASN A 23 15.42 -0.77 18.17
CA ASN A 23 14.85 0.37 17.45
C ASN A 23 15.18 0.40 15.95
N LEU A 24 15.83 -0.64 15.41
CA LEU A 24 16.18 -0.74 13.98
C LEU A 24 15.73 -2.07 13.43
N GLU A 25 14.89 -2.02 12.42
CA GLU A 25 14.47 -3.16 11.62
C GLU A 25 14.88 -2.94 10.16
N ILE A 26 15.42 -3.97 9.52
CA ILE A 26 15.79 -3.96 8.11
C ILE A 26 15.16 -5.19 7.46
N GLY A 27 14.49 -4.99 6.35
CA GLY A 27 13.86 -6.06 5.55
C GLY A 27 14.47 -6.15 4.16
N PHE A 28 14.55 -7.39 3.69
CA PHE A 28 14.89 -7.73 2.31
C PHE A 28 13.77 -8.60 1.77
N SER A 29 13.16 -8.20 0.68
CA SER A 29 12.08 -8.94 0.06
C SER A 29 12.38 -9.16 -1.41
N LYS A 30 11.93 -10.30 -1.89
CA LYS A 30 11.91 -10.61 -3.32
C LYS A 30 10.52 -11.09 -3.67
N SER A 31 9.94 -10.52 -4.70
CA SER A 31 8.67 -10.95 -5.25
C SER A 31 8.78 -11.17 -6.74
N ALA A 32 8.07 -12.15 -7.26
CA ALA A 32 8.14 -12.51 -8.66
C ALA A 32 6.77 -12.96 -9.20
N ILE A 33 6.55 -12.63 -10.46
CA ILE A 33 5.48 -13.23 -11.24
C ILE A 33 6.05 -14.44 -11.96
N ILE A 34 5.51 -15.60 -11.66
CA ILE A 34 5.91 -16.87 -12.24
C ILE A 34 4.78 -17.43 -13.11
N CYS A 35 5.14 -18.31 -14.05
CA CYS A 35 4.20 -19.01 -14.91
C CYS A 35 3.51 -18.10 -15.95
N ASP A 36 4.26 -17.70 -16.97
CA ASP A 36 3.69 -17.07 -18.15
C ASP A 36 3.26 -18.11 -19.20
N LYS A 37 2.55 -17.63 -20.22
CA LYS A 37 1.92 -18.39 -21.31
C LYS A 37 2.69 -19.65 -21.72
N GLY A 38 2.11 -20.83 -21.46
CA GLY A 38 2.53 -22.09 -22.04
C GLY A 38 3.59 -22.89 -21.29
N SER A 39 4.20 -22.38 -20.24
CA SER A 39 5.10 -23.15 -19.39
C SER A 39 4.36 -23.68 -18.16
N GLY A 40 4.44 -24.99 -17.92
CA GLY A 40 3.84 -25.61 -16.75
C GLY A 40 4.34 -24.97 -15.45
N CYS A 41 3.44 -24.69 -14.53
CA CYS A 41 3.72 -24.13 -13.21
C CYS A 41 4.22 -25.24 -12.25
N GLY A 42 5.43 -25.73 -12.45
CA GLY A 42 6.05 -26.69 -11.55
C GLY A 42 6.78 -26.03 -10.37
N LEU A 43 7.18 -26.85 -9.40
CA LEU A 43 7.94 -26.40 -8.22
C LEU A 43 9.26 -25.69 -8.61
N SER A 44 9.88 -26.08 -9.73
CA SER A 44 11.08 -25.44 -10.28
C SER A 44 10.85 -23.95 -10.56
N LYS A 45 9.69 -23.56 -11.13
CA LYS A 45 9.38 -22.16 -11.43
C LYS A 45 9.18 -21.32 -10.16
N ILE A 46 8.73 -21.92 -9.06
CA ILE A 46 8.69 -21.24 -7.75
C ILE A 46 10.11 -20.99 -7.26
N ILE A 47 10.99 -21.95 -7.40
CA ILE A 47 12.40 -21.81 -7.02
C ILE A 47 13.09 -20.76 -7.89
N ASP A 48 12.87 -20.78 -9.21
CA ASP A 48 13.37 -19.77 -10.14
C ASP A 48 12.92 -18.34 -9.76
N GLY A 49 11.64 -18.20 -9.32
CA GLY A 49 11.10 -16.94 -8.84
C GLY A 49 11.77 -16.43 -7.54
N VAL A 50 12.20 -17.34 -6.67
CA VAL A 50 12.89 -16.99 -5.40
C VAL A 50 14.37 -16.72 -5.62
N ILE A 51 15.05 -17.55 -6.42
CA ILE A 51 16.49 -17.43 -6.68
C ILE A 51 16.76 -16.31 -7.70
N GLY A 52 15.87 -16.11 -8.65
CA GLY A 52 15.99 -15.22 -9.81
C GLY A 52 16.49 -15.99 -11.02
N SER A 53 15.78 -15.87 -12.11
CA SER A 53 16.19 -16.33 -13.43
C SER A 53 15.80 -15.31 -14.47
N ASP A 54 16.45 -15.31 -15.62
CA ASP A 54 16.18 -14.39 -16.73
C ASP A 54 14.76 -14.54 -17.29
N ASP A 55 14.09 -15.65 -16.99
CA ASP A 55 12.74 -15.98 -17.44
C ASP A 55 11.63 -15.52 -16.45
N VAL A 56 11.94 -14.71 -15.45
CA VAL A 56 10.99 -14.31 -14.40
C VAL A 56 11.07 -12.80 -14.17
N TYR A 57 9.93 -12.12 -14.19
CA TYR A 57 9.89 -10.73 -13.78
C TYR A 57 9.85 -10.63 -12.26
N ASP A 58 10.93 -10.14 -11.67
CA ASP A 58 11.09 -10.02 -10.23
C ASP A 58 11.28 -8.57 -9.76
N LEU A 59 10.88 -8.31 -8.54
CA LEU A 59 11.17 -7.09 -7.80
C LEU A 59 11.93 -7.44 -6.52
N ASN A 60 13.05 -6.79 -6.35
CA ASN A 60 13.85 -6.83 -5.14
C ASN A 60 13.57 -5.58 -4.33
N THR A 61 13.35 -5.75 -3.03
CA THR A 61 12.96 -4.68 -2.12
C THR A 61 13.88 -4.64 -0.92
N ILE A 62 14.29 -3.46 -0.55
CA ILE A 62 14.95 -3.18 0.73
C ILE A 62 14.05 -2.22 1.48
N ASP A 63 13.76 -2.53 2.73
CA ASP A 63 13.00 -1.66 3.61
C ASP A 63 13.70 -1.49 4.97
N TYR A 64 13.41 -0.39 5.63
CA TYR A 64 13.89 -0.13 6.99
C TYR A 64 12.82 0.55 7.82
N ARG A 65 12.91 0.37 9.14
CA ARG A 65 12.18 1.13 10.14
C ARG A 65 13.11 1.45 11.31
N VAL A 66 13.20 2.74 11.65
CA VAL A 66 13.97 3.24 12.80
C VAL A 66 13.00 3.97 13.71
N SER A 67 12.97 3.58 14.98
CA SER A 67 12.16 4.25 16.01
C SER A 67 13.02 4.94 17.04
N GLY A 68 12.47 5.98 17.65
CA GLY A 68 13.11 6.77 18.71
C GLY A 68 12.09 7.60 19.47
N SER A 69 12.56 8.49 20.32
CA SER A 69 11.75 9.52 20.98
C SER A 69 12.41 10.88 20.84
N PHE A 70 11.60 11.90 20.70
CA PHE A 70 12.01 13.30 20.72
C PHE A 70 11.09 14.06 21.66
N LEU A 71 11.64 14.70 22.70
CA LEU A 71 10.89 15.33 23.79
C LEU A 71 9.81 14.38 24.38
N ASP A 72 10.23 13.15 24.65
CA ASP A 72 9.37 12.05 25.15
C ASP A 72 8.24 11.59 24.22
N ILE A 73 8.13 12.17 23.03
CA ILE A 73 7.17 11.76 22.02
C ILE A 73 7.82 10.68 21.15
N PRO A 74 7.27 9.45 21.11
CA PRO A 74 7.79 8.38 20.27
C PRO A 74 7.51 8.66 18.80
N TYR A 75 8.48 8.32 17.97
CA TYR A 75 8.37 8.40 16.52
C TYR A 75 9.05 7.23 15.83
N ALA A 76 8.72 7.01 14.58
CA ALA A 76 9.49 6.15 13.70
C ALA A 76 9.59 6.75 12.30
N THR A 77 10.72 6.53 11.66
CA THR A 77 10.90 6.72 10.22
C THR A 77 10.98 5.37 9.56
N TYR A 78 10.42 5.25 8.38
CA TYR A 78 10.49 4.05 7.58
C TYR A 78 10.64 4.39 6.11
N GLY A 79 11.19 3.48 5.36
CA GLY A 79 11.33 3.64 3.93
C GLY A 79 11.51 2.32 3.23
N GLN A 80 11.17 2.33 1.95
CA GLN A 80 11.24 1.17 1.08
C GLN A 80 11.71 1.59 -0.29
N ILE A 81 12.59 0.79 -0.87
CA ILE A 81 13.01 0.91 -2.27
C ILE A 81 12.79 -0.45 -2.91
N SER A 82 12.07 -0.47 -4.03
CA SER A 82 11.73 -1.69 -4.77
C SER A 82 12.07 -1.53 -6.24
N GLY A 83 12.59 -2.55 -6.88
CA GLY A 83 12.86 -2.50 -8.32
C GLY A 83 13.42 -3.80 -8.89
N SER A 84 13.30 -3.98 -10.19
CA SER A 84 13.96 -5.07 -10.91
C SER A 84 15.46 -4.82 -11.10
N SER A 85 15.87 -3.56 -11.03
CA SER A 85 17.26 -3.13 -11.02
C SER A 85 17.39 -1.80 -10.30
N PHE A 86 18.64 -1.38 -9.99
CA PHE A 86 18.89 -0.12 -9.32
C PHE A 86 18.35 1.09 -10.11
N SER A 87 18.44 1.07 -11.43
CA SER A 87 17.93 2.15 -12.30
C SER A 87 16.41 2.09 -12.53
N LYS A 88 15.78 0.95 -12.25
CA LYS A 88 14.34 0.72 -12.35
C LYS A 88 13.73 0.58 -10.96
N SER A 89 14.04 1.51 -10.07
CA SER A 89 13.59 1.48 -8.67
C SER A 89 12.57 2.57 -8.38
N VAL A 90 11.61 2.21 -7.57
CA VAL A 90 10.55 3.06 -6.99
C VAL A 90 10.73 3.10 -5.48
N GLY A 91 10.08 4.03 -4.80
CA GLY A 91 10.30 4.13 -3.37
C GLY A 91 9.22 4.85 -2.60
N LEU A 92 9.30 4.65 -1.30
CA LEU A 92 8.43 5.22 -0.30
C LEU A 92 9.28 5.63 0.90
N PHE A 93 8.93 6.76 1.50
CA PHE A 93 9.47 7.23 2.76
C PHE A 93 8.34 7.72 3.65
N GLY A 94 8.37 7.35 4.93
CA GLY A 94 7.37 7.76 5.89
C GLY A 94 7.94 8.16 7.24
N LEU A 95 7.17 8.98 7.93
CA LEU A 95 7.39 9.38 9.31
C LEU A 95 6.07 9.18 10.06
N GLU A 96 6.12 8.58 11.23
CA GLU A 96 4.97 8.45 12.11
C GLU A 96 5.33 8.82 13.54
N SER A 97 4.34 9.27 14.29
CA SER A 97 4.43 9.54 15.72
C SER A 97 3.15 9.08 16.41
N TRP A 98 3.27 8.68 17.66
CA TRP A 98 2.16 8.23 18.48
C TRP A 98 2.40 8.60 19.94
N GLY A 99 1.37 8.58 20.76
CA GLY A 99 1.49 8.87 22.17
C GLY A 99 0.18 8.79 22.91
N SER A 100 0.27 8.81 24.25
CA SER A 100 -0.88 8.98 25.13
C SER A 100 -1.25 10.46 25.27
N LEU A 101 -2.54 10.70 25.53
CA LEU A 101 -3.11 12.03 25.75
C LEU A 101 -3.64 12.11 27.19
N GLU A 102 -2.77 11.87 28.18
CA GLU A 102 -3.11 11.76 29.61
C GLU A 102 -3.87 12.96 30.16
N ASP A 103 -3.63 14.15 29.61
CA ASP A 103 -4.33 15.39 30.01
C ASP A 103 -5.68 15.58 29.29
N SER A 104 -6.05 14.68 28.39
CA SER A 104 -7.30 14.78 27.64
C SER A 104 -8.41 13.97 28.31
N ASN A 105 -9.51 14.65 28.64
CA ASN A 105 -10.72 13.97 29.12
C ASN A 105 -11.51 13.25 28.02
N LYS A 106 -11.04 13.27 26.78
CA LYS A 106 -11.77 12.81 25.61
C LYS A 106 -11.05 11.74 24.80
N PHE A 107 -9.73 11.77 24.78
CA PHE A 107 -8.93 10.90 23.95
C PHE A 107 -7.81 10.28 24.78
N GLU A 108 -7.61 8.99 24.66
CA GLU A 108 -6.55 8.27 25.36
C GLU A 108 -5.22 8.33 24.63
N SER A 109 -5.26 8.25 23.32
CA SER A 109 -4.03 8.23 22.53
C SER A 109 -4.24 8.72 21.11
N PHE A 110 -3.11 8.99 20.44
CA PHE A 110 -3.08 9.37 19.03
C PHE A 110 -2.01 8.61 18.25
N ARG A 111 -2.19 8.53 16.97
CA ARG A 111 -1.17 8.16 15.98
C ARG A 111 -1.33 9.05 14.76
N VAL A 112 -0.23 9.64 14.30
CA VAL A 112 -0.17 10.44 13.06
C VAL A 112 0.95 9.94 12.18
N PHE A 113 0.77 10.03 10.87
CA PHE A 113 1.81 9.68 9.92
C PHE A 113 1.80 10.60 8.70
N THR A 114 2.94 10.72 8.08
CA THR A 114 3.08 11.29 6.73
C THR A 114 3.92 10.35 5.89
N GLU A 115 3.59 10.23 4.61
CA GLU A 115 4.24 9.34 3.68
C GLU A 115 4.40 10.02 2.32
N LEU A 116 5.58 9.91 1.74
CA LEU A 116 5.91 10.32 0.39
C LEU A 116 6.21 9.07 -0.42
N SER A 117 5.51 8.87 -1.53
CA SER A 117 5.70 7.73 -2.43
C SER A 117 5.95 8.19 -3.85
N SER A 118 6.85 7.52 -4.53
CA SER A 118 7.12 7.70 -5.95
C SER A 118 7.22 6.34 -6.63
N THR A 119 6.37 6.11 -7.61
CA THR A 119 6.42 4.93 -8.48
C THR A 119 6.97 5.26 -9.87
N THR A 120 7.54 6.44 -10.05
CA THR A 120 8.38 6.75 -11.21
C THR A 120 9.76 6.17 -10.98
N CYS A 121 10.27 5.40 -11.93
CA CYS A 121 11.59 4.78 -11.80
C CYS A 121 12.74 5.78 -11.78
N GLY A 122 13.83 5.38 -11.14
CA GLY A 122 15.06 6.17 -11.04
C GLY A 122 15.23 6.91 -9.72
N ILE A 123 14.47 6.55 -8.67
CA ILE A 123 14.56 7.20 -7.36
C ILE A 123 15.94 7.10 -6.72
N THR A 124 16.72 6.08 -7.05
CA THR A 124 18.06 5.83 -6.50
C THR A 124 19.20 6.58 -7.21
N GLY A 125 18.88 7.40 -8.17
CA GLY A 125 19.85 8.23 -8.90
C GLY A 125 19.78 8.00 -10.40
N GLY A 126 19.33 8.98 -11.10
CA GLY A 126 19.16 8.96 -12.54
C GLY A 126 18.07 9.91 -12.97
N GLN A 127 17.84 9.97 -14.28
CA GLN A 127 16.68 10.67 -14.81
C GLN A 127 15.42 9.84 -14.54
N ASN A 128 14.31 10.50 -14.22
CA ASN A 128 13.01 9.86 -14.11
C ASN A 128 12.72 9.05 -15.39
N LYS A 129 12.45 7.77 -15.22
CA LYS A 129 11.99 6.90 -16.30
C LYS A 129 10.53 6.56 -16.07
N TYR A 130 9.73 6.93 -17.04
CA TYR A 130 8.30 6.60 -17.05
C TYR A 130 8.07 5.25 -17.74
N GLY A 131 6.94 4.60 -17.45
CA GLY A 131 6.56 3.34 -18.06
C GLY A 131 7.44 2.16 -17.65
N CYS A 132 8.09 2.21 -16.49
CA CYS A 132 9.00 1.14 -16.10
C CYS A 132 8.64 0.47 -14.76
N ALA A 133 7.86 1.14 -13.91
CA ALA A 133 7.46 0.55 -12.65
C ALA A 133 6.40 -0.54 -12.87
N TYR A 134 6.59 -1.69 -12.23
CA TYR A 134 5.69 -2.83 -12.32
C TYR A 134 5.47 -3.40 -13.73
N GLN A 135 6.30 -3.00 -14.67
CA GLN A 135 6.25 -3.45 -16.06
C GLN A 135 7.62 -3.88 -16.57
N ASP A 136 7.57 -4.73 -17.57
CA ASP A 136 8.73 -5.19 -18.33
C ASP A 136 8.30 -5.38 -19.78
N ASP A 137 9.26 -5.27 -20.71
CA ASP A 137 8.98 -5.44 -22.15
C ASP A 137 8.44 -6.82 -22.48
N GLN A 138 8.86 -7.85 -21.73
CA GLN A 138 8.38 -9.22 -21.87
C GLN A 138 7.08 -9.46 -21.10
N TYR A 139 6.84 -8.70 -20.02
CA TYR A 139 5.71 -8.85 -19.09
C TYR A 139 4.96 -7.53 -18.88
N PRO A 140 4.33 -6.97 -19.92
CA PRO A 140 3.74 -5.62 -19.84
C PRO A 140 2.65 -5.44 -18.77
N SER A 141 2.03 -6.53 -18.31
CA SER A 141 1.03 -6.51 -17.25
C SER A 141 1.48 -7.29 -16.00
N ALA A 142 2.79 -7.35 -15.73
CA ALA A 142 3.39 -8.26 -14.77
C ALA A 142 2.80 -8.17 -13.37
N TYR A 143 2.68 -6.97 -12.81
CA TYR A 143 2.16 -6.77 -11.45
C TYR A 143 0.69 -6.35 -11.42
N HIS A 144 -0.09 -6.78 -12.41
CA HIS A 144 -1.55 -6.60 -12.45
C HIS A 144 -2.27 -7.95 -12.47
N SER A 145 -3.37 -8.08 -11.75
CA SER A 145 -4.25 -9.23 -11.75
C SER A 145 -5.70 -8.77 -11.88
N ASN A 146 -6.41 -9.30 -12.88
CA ASN A 146 -7.80 -8.96 -13.14
C ASN A 146 -8.09 -7.44 -13.21
N GLY A 147 -7.15 -6.68 -13.79
CA GLY A 147 -7.27 -5.23 -13.89
C GLY A 147 -6.89 -4.46 -12.61
N SER A 148 -6.53 -5.17 -11.55
CA SER A 148 -6.06 -4.56 -10.30
C SER A 148 -4.55 -4.64 -10.20
N ASN A 149 -3.92 -3.58 -9.69
CA ASN A 149 -2.50 -3.54 -9.42
C ASN A 149 -2.18 -4.36 -8.16
N ILE A 150 -1.16 -5.22 -8.22
CA ILE A 150 -0.62 -5.98 -7.09
C ILE A 150 0.47 -5.17 -6.38
N GLY A 151 1.09 -4.22 -7.08
CA GLY A 151 2.11 -3.32 -6.56
C GLY A 151 1.56 -2.18 -5.72
N HIS A 152 2.10 -0.98 -5.90
CA HIS A 152 1.63 0.21 -5.19
C HIS A 152 0.20 0.59 -5.65
N PRO A 153 -0.72 1.01 -4.76
CA PRO A 153 -2.11 1.33 -5.11
C PRO A 153 -2.27 2.38 -6.21
N LEU A 154 -1.32 3.29 -6.33
CA LEU A 154 -1.33 4.36 -7.35
C LEU A 154 -0.70 3.92 -8.69
N ASP A 155 -0.39 2.63 -8.84
CA ASP A 155 0.25 2.07 -10.02
C ASP A 155 1.63 2.70 -10.35
N GLY A 156 2.06 2.60 -11.60
CA GLY A 156 3.30 3.21 -12.09
C GLY A 156 3.19 4.73 -12.30
N ASP A 157 4.35 5.37 -12.37
CA ASP A 157 4.50 6.78 -12.74
C ASP A 157 3.75 7.79 -11.87
N SER A 158 3.55 7.47 -10.60
CA SER A 158 2.91 8.35 -9.64
C SER A 158 3.92 9.03 -8.70
N LEU A 159 3.49 10.16 -8.15
CA LEU A 159 4.12 10.84 -7.02
C LEU A 159 3.01 11.31 -6.10
N ALA A 160 3.04 10.89 -4.85
CA ALA A 160 2.02 11.23 -3.88
C ALA A 160 2.60 11.52 -2.51
N MET A 161 1.90 12.38 -1.77
CA MET A 161 2.09 12.61 -0.35
C MET A 161 0.79 12.28 0.37
N SER A 162 0.89 11.51 1.43
CA SER A 162 -0.22 11.16 2.30
C SER A 162 0.03 11.67 3.71
N LEU A 163 -1.02 12.14 4.35
CA LEU A 163 -1.06 12.49 5.76
C LEU A 163 -2.23 11.74 6.38
N GLY A 164 -2.03 11.09 7.50
CA GLY A 164 -3.11 10.39 8.18
C GLY A 164 -2.96 10.47 9.68
N GLY A 165 -4.08 10.20 10.37
CA GLY A 165 -4.11 10.18 11.82
C GLY A 165 -5.25 9.35 12.35
N MET A 166 -5.06 8.89 13.57
CA MET A 166 -6.05 8.24 14.40
C MET A 166 -6.06 8.89 15.78
N LEU A 167 -7.25 9.11 16.30
CA LEU A 167 -7.50 9.52 17.69
C LEU A 167 -8.32 8.42 18.35
N ILE A 168 -7.76 7.79 19.35
CA ILE A 168 -8.37 6.71 20.11
C ILE A 168 -9.08 7.34 21.31
N ILE A 169 -10.38 7.12 21.41
CA ILE A 169 -11.20 7.59 22.52
C ILE A 169 -11.06 6.59 23.67
N ASP A 170 -11.27 5.31 23.37
CA ASP A 170 -11.14 4.19 24.27
C ASP A 170 -10.88 2.89 23.46
N ASP A 171 -10.87 1.76 24.14
CA ASP A 171 -10.63 0.45 23.51
C ASP A 171 -11.68 0.08 22.43
N THR A 172 -12.84 0.76 22.42
CA THR A 172 -13.97 0.46 21.55
C THR A 172 -14.22 1.50 20.47
N GLN A 173 -13.59 2.66 20.56
CA GLN A 173 -13.91 3.82 19.71
C GLN A 173 -12.69 4.55 19.22
N LEU A 174 -12.65 4.85 17.93
CA LEU A 174 -11.60 5.67 17.33
C LEU A 174 -12.09 6.53 16.16
N TYR A 175 -11.47 7.68 16.00
CA TYR A 175 -11.54 8.47 14.77
C TYR A 175 -10.31 8.21 13.91
N LYS A 176 -10.50 8.17 12.59
CA LYS A 176 -9.42 8.08 11.61
C LYS A 176 -9.63 9.09 10.49
N SER A 177 -8.55 9.68 10.02
CA SER A 177 -8.61 10.52 8.82
C SER A 177 -7.37 10.32 7.96
N THR A 178 -7.54 10.45 6.65
CA THR A 178 -6.44 10.45 5.70
C THR A 178 -6.66 11.52 4.65
N LEU A 179 -5.57 12.19 4.28
CA LEU A 179 -5.49 13.11 3.16
C LEU A 179 -4.35 12.65 2.26
N ALA A 180 -4.62 12.43 0.99
CA ALA A 180 -3.59 12.14 0.01
C ALA A 180 -3.70 13.13 -1.16
N ILE A 181 -2.56 13.62 -1.60
CA ILE A 181 -2.44 14.51 -2.76
C ILE A 181 -1.32 14.01 -3.66
N GLY A 182 -1.48 14.18 -4.95
CA GLY A 182 -0.41 13.76 -5.85
C GLY A 182 -0.80 13.84 -7.31
N ARG A 183 0.02 13.16 -8.09
CA ARG A 183 -0.19 13.00 -9.53
C ARG A 183 0.05 11.56 -9.92
N ILE A 184 -0.89 11.00 -10.66
CA ILE A 184 -0.82 9.67 -11.27
C ILE A 184 -0.57 9.81 -12.79
N ASN A 185 -0.08 8.74 -13.40
CA ASN A 185 0.19 8.66 -14.84
C ASN A 185 1.05 9.83 -15.37
N ARG A 186 2.11 10.18 -14.64
CA ARG A 186 3.00 11.31 -14.99
C ARG A 186 3.68 11.14 -16.35
N GLY A 187 3.81 9.90 -16.82
CA GLY A 187 4.39 9.52 -18.11
C GLY A 187 3.35 9.20 -19.17
N SER A 188 2.24 9.92 -19.25
CA SER A 188 1.13 9.65 -20.17
C SER A 188 1.52 9.53 -21.64
N ASP A 189 2.66 10.07 -22.04
CA ASP A 189 3.16 10.05 -23.43
C ASP A 189 3.98 8.79 -23.74
N THR A 190 4.15 7.85 -22.82
CA THR A 190 5.12 6.75 -22.96
C THR A 190 4.54 5.46 -23.52
N GLY A 191 3.27 5.45 -23.96
CA GLY A 191 2.67 4.27 -24.58
C GLY A 191 2.38 3.11 -23.64
N TYR A 192 2.19 3.39 -22.39
CA TYR A 192 1.84 2.45 -21.33
C TYR A 192 0.54 1.68 -21.65
N LEU A 193 0.47 0.37 -21.46
CA LEU A 193 -0.71 -0.46 -21.75
C LEU A 193 -1.98 -0.05 -20.99
N PHE A 194 -1.80 0.62 -19.85
CA PHE A 194 -2.86 1.17 -19.01
C PHE A 194 -2.75 2.70 -18.90
N SER A 195 -2.07 3.35 -19.88
CA SER A 195 -1.85 4.78 -19.82
C SER A 195 -3.19 5.51 -19.86
N GLN A 196 -3.46 6.20 -18.80
CA GLN A 196 -4.44 7.25 -18.72
C GLN A 196 -3.71 8.59 -18.77
N ASP A 197 -4.44 9.64 -19.05
CA ASP A 197 -3.88 10.98 -19.01
C ASP A 197 -3.30 11.32 -17.63
N SER A 198 -2.22 12.10 -17.63
CA SER A 198 -1.65 12.60 -16.38
C SER A 198 -2.70 13.36 -15.57
N THR A 199 -2.92 12.95 -14.33
CA THR A 199 -4.02 13.41 -13.49
C THR A 199 -3.54 13.80 -12.09
N ASP A 200 -3.82 15.04 -11.68
CA ASP A 200 -3.66 15.45 -10.29
C ASP A 200 -4.84 14.91 -9.48
N PHE A 201 -4.58 14.44 -8.28
CA PHE A 201 -5.62 13.97 -7.39
C PHE A 201 -5.49 14.55 -5.98
N LEU A 202 -6.65 14.66 -5.32
CA LEU A 202 -6.78 14.87 -3.90
C LEU A 202 -7.81 13.85 -3.40
N ASN A 203 -7.43 13.08 -2.39
CA ASN A 203 -8.29 12.12 -1.72
C ASN A 203 -8.34 12.46 -0.23
N PHE A 204 -9.54 12.60 0.30
CA PHE A 204 -9.79 12.83 1.72
C PHE A 204 -10.75 11.78 2.25
N ASN A 205 -10.45 11.19 3.40
CA ASN A 205 -11.33 10.28 4.10
C ASN A 205 -11.37 10.64 5.59
N LEU A 206 -12.57 10.57 6.17
CA LEU A 206 -12.82 10.70 7.58
C LEU A 206 -13.70 9.54 8.01
N GLY A 207 -13.31 8.81 9.04
CA GLY A 207 -14.04 7.66 9.55
C GLY A 207 -14.13 7.67 11.07
N TYR A 208 -15.17 7.02 11.55
CA TYR A 208 -15.39 6.72 12.96
C TYR A 208 -15.67 5.23 13.09
N GLN A 209 -14.91 4.57 13.92
CA GLN A 209 -15.09 3.16 14.23
C GLN A 209 -15.54 3.02 15.68
N PHE A 210 -16.49 2.14 15.92
CA PHE A 210 -17.00 1.83 17.25
C PHE A 210 -17.44 0.38 17.34
N ASP A 211 -17.27 -0.22 18.52
CA ASP A 211 -17.74 -1.56 18.82
C ASP A 211 -19.17 -1.54 19.34
N LEU A 212 -19.97 -2.48 18.87
CA LEU A 212 -21.36 -2.62 19.29
C LEU A 212 -21.52 -3.87 20.16
N TYR A 213 -22.19 -3.71 21.28
CA TYR A 213 -22.50 -4.77 22.22
C TYR A 213 -24.01 -4.91 22.41
N TRP A 214 -24.46 -6.13 22.58
CA TRP A 214 -25.84 -6.47 22.97
C TRP A 214 -25.79 -7.34 24.22
N TYR A 215 -26.17 -6.78 25.38
CA TYR A 215 -26.10 -7.47 26.68
C TYR A 215 -24.72 -8.15 26.89
N ASP A 216 -23.63 -7.39 26.77
CA ASP A 216 -22.24 -7.85 26.88
C ASP A 216 -21.78 -8.85 25.81
N ILE A 217 -22.60 -9.16 24.82
CA ILE A 217 -22.21 -9.96 23.66
C ILE A 217 -21.66 -9.02 22.59
N PRO A 218 -20.39 -9.17 22.15
CA PRO A 218 -19.85 -8.35 21.07
C PRO A 218 -20.57 -8.70 19.76
N LEU A 219 -21.19 -7.70 19.16
CA LEU A 219 -21.82 -7.82 17.83
C LEU A 219 -20.86 -7.51 16.69
N GLY A 220 -19.67 -7.00 17.01
CA GLY A 220 -18.64 -6.60 16.06
C GLY A 220 -18.42 -5.09 16.03
N SER A 221 -17.48 -4.68 15.19
CA SER A 221 -17.11 -3.28 15.03
C SER A 221 -17.81 -2.68 13.79
N PHE A 222 -18.34 -1.50 13.95
CA PHE A 222 -18.86 -0.68 12.85
C PHE A 222 -17.85 0.38 12.47
N ASP A 223 -17.63 0.55 11.18
CA ASP A 223 -16.81 1.60 10.59
C ASP A 223 -17.68 2.43 9.67
N VAL A 224 -17.90 3.68 10.02
CA VAL A 224 -18.71 4.62 9.24
C VAL A 224 -17.85 5.80 8.85
N GLY A 225 -17.99 6.27 7.63
CA GLY A 225 -17.20 7.42 7.23
C GLY A 225 -17.63 8.04 5.92
N LEU A 226 -16.98 9.14 5.64
CA LEU A 226 -17.14 9.89 4.42
C LEU A 226 -15.79 10.08 3.73
N GLY A 227 -15.83 10.09 2.41
CA GLY A 227 -14.67 10.35 1.57
C GLY A 227 -15.03 11.38 0.50
N PHE A 228 -13.99 12.00 -0.01
CA PHE A 228 -14.11 12.96 -1.09
C PHE A 228 -12.88 12.90 -1.97
N ASP A 229 -13.08 12.56 -3.25
CA ASP A 229 -12.02 12.49 -4.23
C ASP A 229 -12.19 13.60 -5.26
N ILE A 230 -11.08 14.21 -5.64
CA ILE A 230 -11.02 15.15 -6.75
C ILE A 230 -9.92 14.66 -7.68
N TYR A 231 -10.25 14.48 -8.94
CA TYR A 231 -9.32 14.17 -10.02
C TYR A 231 -9.34 15.30 -11.03
N LYS A 232 -8.17 15.79 -11.43
CA LYS A 232 -8.03 16.82 -12.46
C LYS A 232 -7.09 16.34 -13.56
N ASN A 233 -7.65 16.04 -14.71
CA ASN A 233 -6.89 15.67 -15.89
C ASN A 233 -6.06 16.86 -16.39
N LYS A 234 -4.77 16.68 -16.59
CA LYS A 234 -3.82 17.75 -16.97
C LYS A 234 -3.87 18.08 -18.46
N ILE A 235 -4.31 17.15 -19.28
CA ILE A 235 -4.38 17.32 -20.74
C ILE A 235 -5.68 18.00 -21.12
N THR A 236 -6.81 17.47 -20.67
CA THR A 236 -8.13 18.00 -21.01
C THR A 236 -8.59 19.12 -20.10
N GLY A 237 -8.00 19.26 -18.91
CA GLY A 237 -8.43 20.20 -17.87
C GLY A 237 -9.74 19.79 -17.19
N SER A 238 -10.34 18.65 -17.55
CA SER A 238 -11.56 18.15 -16.93
C SER A 238 -11.33 17.81 -15.46
N SER A 239 -12.35 17.98 -14.63
CA SER A 239 -12.29 17.67 -13.21
C SER A 239 -13.48 16.79 -12.84
N GLU A 240 -13.18 15.70 -12.15
CA GLU A 240 -14.16 14.78 -11.57
C GLU A 240 -14.13 14.91 -10.06
N LYS A 241 -15.32 14.81 -9.43
CA LYS A 241 -15.48 14.87 -7.98
C LYS A 241 -16.36 13.71 -7.56
N ASP A 242 -15.87 12.91 -6.63
CA ASP A 242 -16.55 11.70 -6.16
C ASP A 242 -16.72 11.73 -4.63
N PRO A 243 -17.86 12.21 -4.11
CA PRO A 243 -18.19 12.08 -2.70
C PRO A 243 -18.61 10.64 -2.39
N ARG A 244 -18.09 10.08 -1.29
CA ARG A 244 -18.39 8.71 -0.86
C ARG A 244 -18.86 8.69 0.58
N LEU A 245 -19.87 7.88 0.85
CA LEU A 245 -20.27 7.45 2.18
C LEU A 245 -20.06 5.96 2.27
N TYR A 246 -19.47 5.49 3.34
CA TYR A 246 -19.31 4.06 3.57
C TYR A 246 -19.75 3.65 4.96
N VAL A 247 -20.25 2.43 5.04
CA VAL A 247 -20.52 1.73 6.29
C VAL A 247 -19.98 0.32 6.13
N ALA A 248 -19.14 -0.10 7.04
CA ALA A 248 -18.65 -1.48 7.11
C ALA A 248 -18.97 -2.06 8.49
N TRP A 249 -19.34 -3.33 8.51
CA TRP A 249 -19.49 -4.12 9.71
C TRP A 249 -18.47 -5.23 9.68
N ILE A 250 -17.64 -5.29 10.72
CA ILE A 250 -16.58 -6.27 10.86
C ILE A 250 -16.94 -7.13 12.07
N ASN A 251 -17.25 -8.39 11.82
CA ASN A 251 -17.50 -9.37 12.86
C ASN A 251 -16.40 -10.43 12.84
N SER A 252 -15.59 -10.50 13.88
CA SER A 252 -14.67 -11.60 14.10
C SER A 252 -15.41 -12.70 14.87
N LEU A 253 -15.88 -13.71 14.16
CA LEU A 253 -16.34 -14.95 14.80
C LEU A 253 -15.10 -15.66 15.38
N ASP A 254 -14.79 -15.37 16.62
CA ASP A 254 -13.80 -16.15 17.36
C ASP A 254 -14.48 -17.46 17.84
N LEU A 255 -14.31 -18.51 17.04
CA LEU A 255 -14.83 -19.85 17.36
C LEU A 255 -13.99 -20.55 18.44
N SER A 256 -12.95 -19.90 18.98
CA SER A 256 -12.02 -20.53 19.94
C SER A 256 -12.49 -20.47 21.39
N GLU A 257 -13.50 -19.68 21.75
CA GLU A 257 -13.98 -19.54 23.14
C GLU A 257 -15.25 -20.33 23.49
N GLN A 258 -15.70 -21.27 22.69
CA GLN A 258 -16.63 -22.29 23.21
C GLN A 258 -15.87 -23.31 24.04
N LYS A 259 -15.21 -22.88 25.11
CA LYS A 259 -14.93 -23.75 26.26
C LYS A 259 -16.22 -23.92 27.03
N VAL A 260 -16.83 -25.07 26.83
CA VAL A 260 -17.83 -25.72 27.65
C VAL A 260 -17.62 -25.32 29.11
N ARG A 261 -18.56 -24.55 29.64
CA ARG A 261 -18.77 -24.49 31.09
C ARG A 261 -19.55 -25.73 31.46
N ASP A 262 -18.85 -26.76 31.91
CA ASP A 262 -19.40 -27.87 32.71
C ASP A 262 -19.51 -27.44 34.19
#